data_8678a096980f3e87486e10738774fbbd
#
_entry.id   8678a096980f3e87486e10738774fbbd
#
_cell.length_a   1.000
_cell.length_b   1.000
_cell.length_c   1.000
_cell.angle_alpha   90.00
_cell.angle_beta   90.00
_cell.angle_gamma   90.00
#
_symmetry.space_group_name_H-M   'P 1'
#
loop_
_entity.id
_entity.type
_entity.pdbx_description
1 polymer ?
#
loop_
_entity_poly.entity_id
_entity_poly.type
_entity_poly.pdbx_seq_one_letter_code
_entity_poly.pdbx_strand_id
1 'polypeptide(L)'
;MCLDLPDIVSYNIYSRWYADQPIKEDFEKQYEWIESAGGNNKPFIMSEFGGAAMYGFRDPARRKWNEERQADILEESLDVYMNDENISGVFIWQFCDCRVTEEENWYQSRVCMRNNKGVVDRYRRPKLSYEVVKRKFNNNQK
;
A
#
# COMPACT_ATOMS: atom_id res chain seq x y z
N MET A 1 -20.94 -7.84 -6.73
CA MET A 1 -20.40 -6.61 -6.11
C MET A 1 -21.06 -5.45 -6.85
N CYS A 2 -21.55 -4.43 -6.16
CA CYS A 2 -22.37 -3.37 -6.78
C CYS A 2 -21.51 -2.14 -7.12
N LEU A 3 -20.51 -2.32 -8.00
CA LEU A 3 -19.64 -1.21 -8.43
C LEU A 3 -20.32 -0.22 -9.37
N ASP A 4 -21.52 -0.56 -9.86
CA ASP A 4 -22.42 0.31 -10.61
C ASP A 4 -23.08 1.39 -9.75
N LEU A 5 -23.20 1.20 -8.44
CA LEU A 5 -23.91 2.12 -7.55
C LEU A 5 -23.09 3.33 -7.08
N PRO A 6 -21.83 3.23 -6.62
CA PRO A 6 -21.08 4.39 -6.13
C PRO A 6 -20.63 5.31 -7.27
N ASP A 7 -20.54 6.61 -6.98
CA ASP A 7 -20.02 7.61 -7.94
C ASP A 7 -18.49 7.53 -8.08
N ILE A 8 -17.78 7.06 -7.03
CA ILE A 8 -16.34 6.88 -6.99
C ILE A 8 -16.07 5.44 -6.59
N VAL A 9 -15.24 4.75 -7.35
CA VAL A 9 -14.82 3.38 -7.04
C VAL A 9 -13.48 3.39 -6.33
N SER A 10 -13.31 2.54 -5.34
CA SER A 10 -12.03 2.36 -4.69
C SER A 10 -11.72 0.89 -4.40
N TYR A 11 -10.45 0.55 -4.36
CA TYR A 11 -10.00 -0.82 -4.11
C TYR A 11 -8.66 -0.86 -3.37
N ASN A 12 -8.46 -1.94 -2.59
CA ASN A 12 -7.25 -2.19 -1.82
C ASN A 12 -6.40 -3.25 -2.53
N ILE A 13 -5.16 -2.93 -2.88
CA ILE A 13 -4.23 -3.87 -3.53
C ILE A 13 -2.93 -3.95 -2.74
N TYR A 14 -2.51 -5.17 -2.39
CA TYR A 14 -1.29 -5.41 -1.62
C TYR A 14 -0.31 -6.35 -2.35
N SER A 15 -0.04 -6.04 -3.62
CA SER A 15 0.97 -6.72 -4.44
C SER A 15 2.34 -6.67 -3.76
N ARG A 16 3.18 -7.66 -3.97
CA ARG A 16 4.52 -7.78 -3.37
C ARG A 16 4.53 -7.96 -1.84
N TRP A 17 3.38 -7.80 -1.17
CA TRP A 17 3.26 -8.03 0.27
C TRP A 17 2.61 -9.37 0.62
N TYR A 18 1.36 -9.60 0.24
CA TYR A 18 0.67 -10.87 0.50
C TYR A 18 1.00 -11.93 -0.56
N ALA A 19 1.16 -11.54 -1.80
CA ALA A 19 1.62 -12.37 -2.90
C ALA A 19 2.78 -11.67 -3.63
N ASP A 20 3.63 -12.45 -4.30
CA ASP A 20 4.80 -11.92 -5.03
C ASP A 20 4.45 -11.63 -6.50
N GLN A 21 3.36 -10.89 -6.70
CA GLN A 21 2.90 -10.46 -8.02
C GLN A 21 3.50 -9.09 -8.36
N PRO A 22 3.92 -8.84 -9.63
CA PRO A 22 4.31 -7.51 -10.08
C PRO A 22 3.16 -6.52 -9.90
N ILE A 23 3.46 -5.32 -9.39
CA ILE A 23 2.44 -4.34 -9.00
C ILE A 23 1.60 -3.90 -10.19
N LYS A 24 2.25 -3.61 -11.32
CA LYS A 24 1.57 -3.15 -12.53
C LYS A 24 0.60 -4.21 -13.09
N GLU A 25 1.06 -5.44 -13.24
CA GLU A 25 0.23 -6.54 -13.77
C GLU A 25 -0.96 -6.87 -12.86
N ASP A 26 -0.74 -6.84 -11.53
CA ASP A 26 -1.81 -7.06 -10.56
C ASP A 26 -2.84 -5.94 -10.60
N PHE A 27 -2.39 -4.69 -10.70
CA PHE A 27 -3.27 -3.53 -10.85
C PHE A 27 -4.09 -3.63 -12.15
N GLU A 28 -3.47 -3.83 -13.30
CA GLU A 28 -4.15 -3.94 -14.59
C GLU A 28 -5.25 -5.01 -14.56
N LYS A 29 -4.94 -6.18 -14.01
CA LYS A 29 -5.92 -7.27 -13.86
C LYS A 29 -7.09 -6.92 -12.94
N GLN A 30 -6.82 -6.25 -11.81
CA GLN A 30 -7.87 -5.82 -10.88
C GLN A 30 -8.72 -4.70 -11.50
N TYR A 31 -8.10 -3.79 -12.24
CA TYR A 31 -8.80 -2.69 -12.89
C TYR A 31 -9.73 -3.19 -14.01
N GLU A 32 -9.28 -4.10 -14.86
CA GLU A 32 -10.13 -4.77 -15.86
C GLU A 32 -11.36 -5.43 -15.22
N TRP A 33 -11.16 -6.10 -14.08
CA TRP A 33 -12.28 -6.67 -13.34
C TRP A 33 -13.22 -5.59 -12.78
N ILE A 34 -12.69 -4.49 -12.22
CA ILE A 34 -13.48 -3.36 -11.72
C ILE A 34 -14.37 -2.78 -12.84
N GLU A 35 -13.80 -2.56 -14.02
CA GLU A 35 -14.54 -2.06 -15.17
C GLU A 35 -15.67 -3.03 -15.58
N SER A 36 -15.38 -4.31 -15.68
CA SER A 36 -16.36 -5.34 -16.03
C SER A 36 -17.48 -5.50 -15.00
N ALA A 37 -17.21 -5.14 -13.74
CA ALA A 37 -18.17 -5.23 -12.64
C ALA A 37 -19.02 -3.94 -12.45
N GLY A 38 -18.97 -3.00 -13.39
CA GLY A 38 -19.76 -1.77 -13.37
C GLY A 38 -19.05 -0.53 -12.86
N GLY A 39 -17.72 -0.60 -12.67
CA GLY A 39 -16.88 0.53 -12.26
C GLY A 39 -16.34 1.39 -13.38
N ASN A 40 -16.66 1.06 -14.66
CA ASN A 40 -16.17 1.78 -15.82
C ASN A 40 -16.65 3.25 -15.87
N ASN A 41 -15.81 4.11 -16.43
CA ASN A 41 -16.06 5.56 -16.56
C ASN A 41 -16.28 6.30 -15.21
N LYS A 42 -15.78 5.77 -14.11
CA LYS A 42 -15.86 6.40 -12.79
C LYS A 42 -14.46 6.77 -12.29
N PRO A 43 -14.32 7.83 -11.47
CA PRO A 43 -13.08 8.08 -10.78
C PRO A 43 -12.68 6.86 -9.94
N PHE A 44 -11.42 6.44 -10.06
CA PHE A 44 -10.90 5.32 -9.29
C PHE A 44 -9.85 5.78 -8.28
N ILE A 45 -9.97 5.31 -7.04
CA ILE A 45 -9.04 5.59 -5.97
C ILE A 45 -8.37 4.29 -5.51
N MET A 46 -7.04 4.26 -5.53
CA MET A 46 -6.29 3.22 -4.84
C MET A 46 -6.35 3.49 -3.33
N SER A 47 -7.33 2.87 -2.66
CA SER A 47 -7.69 3.20 -1.27
C SER A 47 -6.75 2.62 -0.22
N GLU A 48 -6.06 1.51 -0.53
CA GLU A 48 -4.98 1.00 0.32
C GLU A 48 -3.95 0.22 -0.48
N PHE A 49 -2.68 0.49 -0.23
CA PHE A 49 -1.55 -0.31 -0.68
C PHE A 49 -0.37 -0.13 0.26
N GLY A 50 0.61 -1.03 0.19
CA GLY A 50 1.84 -0.94 0.96
C GLY A 50 2.36 -2.28 1.46
N GLY A 51 3.39 -2.22 2.28
CA GLY A 51 4.02 -3.36 2.92
C GLY A 51 4.37 -3.04 4.37
N ALA A 52 4.72 -4.04 5.16
CA ALA A 52 5.08 -3.83 6.54
C ALA A 52 6.61 -3.89 6.76
N ALA A 53 7.09 -3.11 7.71
CA ALA A 53 8.47 -3.19 8.20
C ALA A 53 8.54 -2.90 9.70
N MET A 54 9.43 -3.59 10.38
CA MET A 54 9.79 -3.25 11.75
C MET A 54 10.80 -2.12 11.73
N TYR A 55 10.54 -1.06 12.51
CA TYR A 55 11.49 0.04 12.66
C TYR A 55 12.86 -0.46 13.10
N GLY A 56 13.91 -0.04 12.39
CA GLY A 56 15.30 -0.41 12.66
C GLY A 56 15.71 -1.80 12.16
N PHE A 57 14.79 -2.61 11.64
CA PHE A 57 15.16 -3.88 11.03
C PHE A 57 15.62 -3.65 9.58
N ARG A 58 16.93 -3.75 9.40
CA ARG A 58 17.64 -3.53 8.14
C ARG A 58 18.27 -4.85 7.67
N ASP A 59 18.09 -5.18 6.41
CA ASP A 59 18.64 -6.42 5.83
C ASP A 59 18.94 -6.23 4.34
N PRO A 60 20.21 -6.31 3.90
CA PRO A 60 20.56 -6.23 2.48
C PRO A 60 19.85 -7.26 1.59
N ALA A 61 19.40 -8.38 2.16
CA ALA A 61 18.62 -9.40 1.45
C ALA A 61 17.16 -8.99 1.17
N ARG A 62 16.72 -7.82 1.64
CA ARG A 62 15.40 -7.23 1.37
C ARG A 62 14.23 -8.18 1.64
N ARG A 63 14.29 -8.89 2.77
CA ARG A 63 13.27 -9.86 3.18
C ARG A 63 12.03 -9.15 3.74
N LYS A 64 10.91 -9.87 3.83
CA LYS A 64 9.70 -9.36 4.50
C LYS A 64 10.05 -8.86 5.90
N TRP A 65 9.36 -7.81 6.34
CA TRP A 65 9.50 -7.11 7.62
C TRP A 65 10.69 -6.16 7.74
N ASN A 66 11.62 -6.13 6.77
CA ASN A 66 12.67 -5.12 6.80
C ASN A 66 12.25 -3.82 6.11
N GLU A 67 12.94 -2.73 6.46
CA GLU A 67 12.61 -1.40 5.94
C GLU A 67 12.92 -1.24 4.45
N GLU A 68 13.95 -1.93 3.93
CA GLU A 68 14.30 -1.92 2.52
C GLU A 68 13.17 -2.52 1.67
N ARG A 69 12.59 -3.64 2.10
CA ARG A 69 11.48 -4.27 1.37
C ARG A 69 10.24 -3.39 1.36
N GLN A 70 9.92 -2.74 2.49
CA GLN A 70 8.80 -1.79 2.54
C GLN A 70 9.03 -0.60 1.61
N ALA A 71 10.25 -0.05 1.61
CA ALA A 71 10.62 1.07 0.75
C ALA A 71 10.49 0.71 -0.75
N ASP A 72 10.99 -0.47 -1.16
CA ASP A 72 10.86 -0.96 -2.53
C ASP A 72 9.40 -1.09 -2.98
N ILE A 73 8.56 -1.72 -2.13
CA ILE A 73 7.13 -1.89 -2.43
C ILE A 73 6.46 -0.54 -2.61
N LEU A 74 6.70 0.43 -1.72
CA LEU A 74 6.09 1.75 -1.82
C LEU A 74 6.63 2.57 -2.98
N GLU A 75 7.92 2.44 -3.30
CA GLU A 75 8.51 3.11 -4.46
C GLU A 75 7.88 2.61 -5.77
N GLU A 76 7.85 1.28 -5.96
CA GLU A 76 7.27 0.65 -7.14
C GLU A 76 5.76 0.93 -7.25
N SER A 77 5.02 0.85 -6.14
CA SER A 77 3.58 1.16 -6.12
C SER A 77 3.28 2.60 -6.52
N LEU A 78 4.02 3.56 -5.96
CA LEU A 78 3.83 4.98 -6.28
C LEU A 78 4.23 5.29 -7.72
N ASP A 79 5.27 4.62 -8.26
CA ASP A 79 5.64 4.77 -9.66
C ASP A 79 4.54 4.28 -10.61
N VAL A 80 3.86 3.19 -10.27
CA VAL A 80 2.75 2.69 -11.07
C VAL A 80 1.52 3.58 -10.89
N TYR A 81 1.05 3.76 -9.66
CA TYR A 81 -0.26 4.35 -9.39
C TYR A 81 -0.34 5.86 -9.62
N MET A 82 0.74 6.61 -9.40
CA MET A 82 0.75 8.07 -9.61
C MET A 82 0.95 8.47 -11.07
N ASN A 83 1.36 7.53 -11.94
CA ASN A 83 1.54 7.78 -13.38
C ASN A 83 0.44 7.13 -14.23
N ASP A 84 -0.51 6.42 -13.63
CA ASP A 84 -1.63 5.84 -14.33
C ASP A 84 -2.79 6.84 -14.44
N GLU A 85 -3.28 7.07 -15.65
CA GLU A 85 -4.34 8.05 -15.95
C GLU A 85 -5.70 7.65 -15.40
N ASN A 86 -5.92 6.37 -15.13
CA ASN A 86 -7.18 5.86 -14.59
C ASN A 86 -7.27 6.10 -13.07
N ILE A 87 -6.17 6.40 -12.39
CA ILE A 87 -6.13 6.60 -10.94
C ILE A 87 -6.28 8.07 -10.59
N SER A 88 -7.39 8.40 -9.94
CA SER A 88 -7.72 9.76 -9.47
C SER A 88 -7.08 10.11 -8.12
N GLY A 89 -6.64 9.12 -7.35
CA GLY A 89 -6.02 9.33 -6.05
C GLY A 89 -5.46 8.07 -5.42
N VAL A 90 -4.51 8.25 -4.50
CA VAL A 90 -3.81 7.14 -3.84
C VAL A 90 -3.73 7.35 -2.33
N PHE A 91 -3.96 6.29 -1.56
CA PHE A 91 -3.82 6.28 -0.11
C PHE A 91 -2.93 5.14 0.35
N ILE A 92 -1.81 5.47 0.96
CA ILE A 92 -0.90 4.49 1.52
C ILE A 92 -1.46 3.96 2.84
N TRP A 93 -1.52 2.66 3.00
CA TRP A 93 -1.80 2.03 4.27
C TRP A 93 -0.49 1.57 4.93
N GLN A 94 -0.01 2.34 5.91
CA GLN A 94 -0.63 3.48 6.57
C GLN A 94 0.42 4.53 7.01
N PHE A 95 -0.01 5.62 7.61
CA PHE A 95 0.92 6.63 8.09
C PHE A 95 1.79 6.11 9.24
N CYS A 96 1.20 5.54 10.27
CA CYS A 96 1.86 5.20 11.53
C CYS A 96 1.54 3.77 11.97
N ASP A 97 2.53 3.06 12.49
CA ASP A 97 2.31 1.76 13.13
C ASP A 97 1.34 1.87 14.29
N CYS A 98 0.44 0.92 14.40
CA CYS A 98 -0.54 0.86 15.49
C CYS A 98 -0.57 -0.51 16.17
N ARG A 99 -1.00 -0.54 17.43
CA ARG A 99 -1.28 -1.78 18.14
C ARG A 99 -2.53 -2.45 17.53
N VAL A 100 -2.51 -3.76 17.42
CA VAL A 100 -3.69 -4.56 17.06
C VAL A 100 -4.33 -5.14 18.31
N THR A 101 -5.61 -5.55 18.21
CA THR A 101 -6.29 -6.29 19.29
C THR A 101 -5.63 -7.64 19.54
N GLU A 102 -5.73 -8.13 20.77
CA GLU A 102 -5.25 -9.45 21.18
C GLU A 102 -6.37 -10.51 21.11
N GLU A 103 -7.59 -10.12 20.77
CA GLU A 103 -8.78 -10.98 20.80
C GLU A 103 -8.87 -11.92 19.60
N GLU A 104 -8.29 -11.56 18.46
CA GLU A 104 -8.37 -12.33 17.23
C GLU A 104 -7.08 -13.10 16.96
N ASN A 105 -7.16 -14.40 16.80
CA ASN A 105 -5.98 -15.28 16.62
C ASN A 105 -5.05 -14.86 15.46
N TRP A 106 -5.59 -14.39 14.34
CA TRP A 106 -4.76 -14.02 13.20
C TRP A 106 -3.97 -12.71 13.42
N TYR A 107 -4.43 -11.84 14.32
CA TYR A 107 -3.66 -10.65 14.70
C TYR A 107 -2.41 -11.02 15.53
N GLN A 108 -2.43 -12.14 16.23
CA GLN A 108 -1.28 -12.61 17.01
C GLN A 108 -0.11 -13.01 16.10
N SER A 109 -0.35 -13.32 14.82
CA SER A 109 0.71 -13.56 13.84
C SER A 109 1.46 -12.30 13.40
N ARG A 110 0.94 -11.11 13.74
CA ARG A 110 1.61 -9.83 13.44
C ARG A 110 2.78 -9.60 14.37
N VAL A 111 3.91 -9.25 13.81
CA VAL A 111 5.15 -9.01 14.56
C VAL A 111 4.93 -7.95 15.65
N CYS A 112 5.28 -8.31 16.88
CA CYS A 112 5.12 -7.46 18.08
C CYS A 112 3.67 -6.97 18.29
N MET A 113 2.66 -7.76 17.92
CA MET A 113 1.25 -7.38 18.06
C MET A 113 0.91 -6.00 17.48
N ARG A 114 1.47 -5.71 16.29
CA ARG A 114 1.30 -4.42 15.64
C ARG A 114 1.01 -4.56 14.16
N ASN A 115 0.22 -3.62 13.64
CA ASN A 115 0.19 -3.35 12.22
C ASN A 115 1.41 -2.46 11.90
N ASN A 116 2.47 -3.08 11.38
CA ASN A 116 3.75 -2.44 11.07
C ASN A 116 3.79 -1.87 9.63
N LYS A 117 2.64 -1.56 9.03
CA LYS A 117 2.57 -0.96 7.69
C LYS A 117 2.77 0.56 7.67
N GLY A 118 2.96 1.19 8.83
CA GLY A 118 3.27 2.61 8.91
C GLY A 118 4.55 2.98 8.17
N VAL A 119 4.55 4.14 7.52
CA VAL A 119 5.78 4.77 6.99
C VAL A 119 6.61 5.39 8.12
N VAL A 120 5.97 5.64 9.27
CA VAL A 120 6.63 5.92 10.55
C VAL A 120 6.23 4.86 11.57
N ASP A 121 7.03 4.67 12.60
CA ASP A 121 6.67 3.79 13.71
C ASP A 121 5.62 4.45 14.65
N ARG A 122 5.19 3.72 15.68
CA ARG A 122 4.20 4.23 16.66
C ARG A 122 4.66 5.48 17.44
N TYR A 123 5.95 5.75 17.45
CA TYR A 123 6.56 6.93 18.10
C TYR A 123 6.85 8.06 17.10
N ARG A 124 6.37 7.95 15.85
CA ARG A 124 6.59 8.89 14.76
C ARG A 124 8.02 8.94 14.23
N ARG A 125 8.85 7.93 14.52
CA ARG A 125 10.18 7.83 13.95
C ARG A 125 10.07 7.37 12.48
N PRO A 126 10.65 8.09 11.53
CA PRO A 126 10.55 7.73 10.11
C PRO A 126 11.31 6.43 9.81
N LYS A 127 10.66 5.56 9.01
CA LYS A 127 11.31 4.41 8.37
C LYS A 127 11.90 4.83 7.02
N LEU A 128 12.67 3.95 6.37
CA LEU A 128 13.17 4.23 5.01
C LEU A 128 12.09 4.62 4.03
N SER A 129 10.96 3.96 4.09
CA SER A 129 9.81 4.20 3.24
C SER A 129 9.26 5.64 3.37
N TYR A 130 9.44 6.29 4.51
CA TYR A 130 9.03 7.68 4.69
C TYR A 130 9.73 8.63 3.71
N GLU A 131 11.04 8.47 3.51
CA GLU A 131 11.79 9.31 2.57
C GLU A 131 11.39 9.04 1.11
N VAL A 132 11.08 7.79 0.78
CA VAL A 132 10.53 7.43 -0.53
C VAL A 132 9.21 8.15 -0.78
N VAL A 133 8.28 8.03 0.14
CA VAL A 133 6.94 8.66 0.04
C VAL A 133 7.06 10.18 -0.06
N LYS A 134 7.84 10.80 0.81
CA LYS A 134 8.08 12.25 0.80
C LYS A 134 8.63 12.73 -0.55
N ARG A 135 9.62 12.04 -1.11
CA ARG A 135 10.17 12.36 -2.42
C ARG A 135 9.14 12.25 -3.54
N LYS A 136 8.38 11.14 -3.57
CA LYS A 136 7.39 10.89 -4.61
C LYS A 136 6.26 11.92 -4.59
N PHE A 137 5.71 12.23 -3.43
CA PHE A 137 4.64 13.24 -3.32
C PHE A 137 5.14 14.66 -3.63
N ASN A 138 6.36 15.02 -3.23
CA ASN A 138 6.91 16.35 -3.56
C ASN A 138 7.19 16.52 -5.05
N ASN A 139 7.63 15.47 -5.74
CA ASN A 139 7.94 15.54 -7.19
C ASN A 139 6.67 15.59 -8.06
N ASN A 140 5.53 15.20 -7.53
CA ASN A 140 4.22 15.21 -8.22
C ASN A 140 3.37 16.45 -7.91
N GLN A 141 3.90 17.45 -7.21
CA GLN A 141 3.24 18.75 -7.10
C GLN A 141 3.44 19.49 -8.44
N LYS A 142 2.50 19.26 -9.37
CA LYS A 142 2.36 20.04 -10.59
C LYS A 142 1.40 21.18 -10.38
#